data_dc35aecc0cc31a67eb917d6e4d9b6b16
#
_entry.id   dc35aecc0cc31a67eb917d6e4d9b6b16
#
_cell.length_a   1.000
_cell.length_b   1.000
_cell.length_c   1.000
_cell.angle_alpha   90.00
_cell.angle_beta   90.00
_cell.angle_gamma   90.00
#
_symmetry.space_group_name_H-M   'P 1'
#
loop_
_entity.id
_entity.type
_entity.pdbx_description
1 polymer ?
#
loop_
_entity_poly.entity_id
_entity_poly.type
_entity_poly.pdbx_seq_one_letter_code
_entity_poly.pdbx_strand_id
1 'polypeptide(L)'
;MRNYEIKTDLHTHTLASTHAYSTLEENCRGAFANGLEGINMSDHGPSMPDAPYEGHFSNMRILPEYIHGIKVWKGAEANIVDYEGRIDLTEHTLGRLECIVASFHEQTFKAGTVEQHTNAYMQALKNPKIHILGHSGTAQYPYDHDTVIKEAARLGK
;
A
#
# COMPACT_ATOMS: atom_id res chain seq x y z
N MET A 1 25.93 -6.14 13.14
CA MET A 1 24.61 -5.77 12.59
C MET A 1 24.84 -5.12 11.24
N ARG A 2 24.06 -5.47 10.21
CA ARG A 2 24.11 -4.71 8.96
C ARG A 2 23.46 -3.34 9.23
N ASN A 3 24.15 -2.24 8.95
CA ASN A 3 23.56 -0.91 8.96
C ASN A 3 22.72 -0.78 7.66
N TYR A 4 21.41 -0.75 7.80
CA TYR A 4 20.52 -0.41 6.69
C TYR A 4 20.28 1.09 6.70
N GLU A 5 20.36 1.72 5.54
CA GLU A 5 19.98 3.10 5.32
C GLU A 5 18.63 3.10 4.60
N ILE A 6 17.62 3.73 5.18
CA ILE A 6 16.31 3.88 4.53
C ILE A 6 16.42 5.01 3.52
N LYS A 7 16.17 4.69 2.24
CA LYS A 7 16.25 5.63 1.11
C LYS A 7 14.89 5.98 0.54
N THR A 8 13.86 5.21 0.86
CA THR A 8 12.52 5.40 0.30
C THR A 8 11.45 5.23 1.38
N ASP A 9 10.37 5.99 1.28
CA ASP A 9 9.15 5.74 2.04
C ASP A 9 8.08 5.21 1.07
N LEU A 10 7.74 3.94 1.22
CA LEU A 10 6.84 3.26 0.29
C LEU A 10 5.38 3.20 0.77
N HIS A 11 5.04 3.95 1.84
CA HIS A 11 3.69 4.02 2.35
C HIS A 11 3.35 5.45 2.82
N THR A 12 2.97 6.31 1.88
CA THR A 12 2.62 7.71 2.17
C THR A 12 1.24 8.06 1.63
N HIS A 13 0.54 8.95 2.33
CA HIS A 13 -0.79 9.43 1.97
C HIS A 13 -0.76 10.92 1.65
N THR A 14 -1.72 11.35 0.83
CA THR A 14 -1.97 12.74 0.51
C THR A 14 -3.34 13.18 1.02
N LEU A 15 -3.68 14.45 0.81
CA LEU A 15 -5.02 15.00 1.08
C LEU A 15 -6.16 14.22 0.38
N ALA A 16 -5.86 13.33 -0.58
CA ALA A 16 -6.86 12.47 -1.21
C ALA A 16 -7.39 11.39 -0.25
N SER A 17 -6.57 10.99 0.73
CA SER A 17 -7.01 10.23 1.92
C SER A 17 -7.28 11.23 3.02
N THR A 18 -8.57 11.56 3.27
CA THR A 18 -8.95 12.80 3.98
C THR A 18 -8.48 12.92 5.43
N HIS A 19 -7.92 11.88 6.02
CA HIS A 19 -7.21 11.93 7.31
C HIS A 19 -5.71 12.26 7.20
N ALA A 20 -5.18 12.40 5.96
CA ALA A 20 -3.84 12.93 5.71
C ALA A 20 -3.92 14.43 5.38
N TYR A 21 -2.84 15.16 5.63
CA TYR A 21 -2.87 16.63 5.61
C TYR A 21 -1.87 17.27 4.66
N SER A 22 -1.13 16.46 3.89
CA SER A 22 -0.10 16.93 2.97
C SER A 22 -0.50 16.69 1.51
N THR A 23 -0.12 17.61 0.65
CA THR A 23 -0.12 17.40 -0.79
C THR A 23 1.04 16.48 -1.20
N LEU A 24 0.98 15.91 -2.40
CA LEU A 24 2.10 15.14 -2.95
C LEU A 24 3.39 15.97 -3.00
N GLU A 25 3.30 17.26 -3.34
CA GLU A 25 4.46 18.15 -3.41
C GLU A 25 5.09 18.37 -2.02
N GLU A 26 4.28 18.57 -0.98
CA GLU A 26 4.76 18.70 0.40
C GLU A 26 5.41 17.42 0.90
N ASN A 27 4.84 16.25 0.57
CA ASN A 27 5.46 14.96 0.87
C ASN A 27 6.84 14.83 0.19
N CYS A 28 6.95 15.20 -1.09
CA CYS A 28 8.25 15.17 -1.79
C CYS A 28 9.26 16.14 -1.17
N ARG A 29 8.85 17.35 -0.76
CA ARG A 29 9.74 18.29 -0.06
C ARG A 29 10.19 17.75 1.29
N GLY A 30 9.27 17.13 2.05
CA GLY A 30 9.59 16.47 3.32
C GLY A 30 10.56 15.30 3.13
N ALA A 31 10.34 14.46 2.12
CA ALA A 31 11.23 13.36 1.76
C ALA A 31 12.65 13.86 1.42
N PHE A 32 12.75 14.90 0.59
CA PHE A 32 14.02 15.53 0.24
C PHE A 32 14.75 16.06 1.47
N ALA A 33 14.05 16.78 2.34
CA ALA A 33 14.62 17.33 3.56
C ALA A 33 15.14 16.26 4.53
N ASN A 34 14.57 15.06 4.49
CA ASN A 34 14.99 13.90 5.29
C ASN A 34 15.99 12.97 4.57
N GLY A 35 16.50 13.35 3.39
CA GLY A 35 17.52 12.60 2.67
C GLY A 35 16.99 11.34 1.98
N LEU A 36 15.67 11.24 1.77
CA LEU A 36 15.07 10.15 0.99
C LEU A 36 15.29 10.42 -0.51
N GLU A 37 15.27 9.34 -1.28
CA GLU A 37 15.44 9.33 -2.73
C GLU A 37 14.09 9.09 -3.46
N GLY A 38 13.08 8.58 -2.76
CA GLY A 38 11.77 8.32 -3.34
C GLY A 38 10.67 8.10 -2.32
N ILE A 39 9.43 8.28 -2.79
CA ILE A 39 8.20 7.98 -2.04
C ILE A 39 7.21 7.24 -2.93
N ASN A 40 6.35 6.43 -2.32
CA ASN A 40 5.18 5.87 -2.97
C ASN A 40 3.93 6.67 -2.58
N MET A 41 3.23 7.25 -3.57
CA MET A 41 1.92 7.85 -3.35
C MET A 41 0.89 6.73 -3.23
N SER A 42 0.55 6.35 -2.01
CA SER A 42 -0.28 5.20 -1.68
C SER A 42 -1.55 5.57 -0.92
N ASP A 43 -2.34 6.50 -1.46
CA ASP A 43 -3.64 6.82 -0.91
C ASP A 43 -4.54 5.59 -0.80
N HIS A 44 -5.47 5.59 0.16
CA HIS A 44 -6.36 4.47 0.42
C HIS A 44 -7.22 4.10 -0.77
N GLY A 45 -7.39 2.80 -1.00
CA GLY A 45 -8.30 2.25 -1.99
C GLY A 45 -9.76 2.63 -1.75
N PRO A 46 -10.61 2.61 -2.80
CA PRO A 46 -11.91 3.27 -2.83
C PRO A 46 -12.97 2.71 -1.88
N SER A 47 -12.72 1.57 -1.22
CA SER A 47 -13.64 1.03 -0.19
C SER A 47 -13.53 1.73 1.15
N MET A 48 -12.47 2.51 1.39
CA MET A 48 -12.38 3.33 2.59
C MET A 48 -13.35 4.52 2.51
N PRO A 49 -14.05 4.89 3.60
CA PRO A 49 -15.03 5.98 3.59
C PRO A 49 -14.45 7.35 3.22
N ASP A 50 -13.15 7.54 3.47
CA ASP A 50 -12.43 8.79 3.27
C ASP A 50 -11.49 8.76 2.04
N ALA A 51 -11.60 7.72 1.22
CA ALA A 51 -10.74 7.51 0.06
C ALA A 51 -11.22 8.23 -1.20
N PRO A 52 -10.31 8.50 -2.14
CA PRO A 52 -10.68 8.96 -3.46
C PRO A 52 -11.36 7.84 -4.27
N TYR A 53 -12.15 8.23 -5.27
CA TYR A 53 -12.73 7.26 -6.22
C TYR A 53 -11.65 6.67 -7.14
N GLU A 54 -11.92 5.52 -7.75
CA GLU A 54 -10.95 4.75 -8.54
C GLU A 54 -10.28 5.54 -9.68
N GLY A 55 -10.97 6.55 -10.24
CA GLY A 55 -10.40 7.42 -11.26
C GLY A 55 -9.18 8.23 -10.82
N HIS A 56 -9.03 8.50 -9.52
CA HIS A 56 -7.84 9.12 -8.95
C HIS A 56 -6.60 8.29 -9.26
N PHE A 57 -6.64 7.00 -8.97
CA PHE A 57 -5.52 6.07 -9.18
C PHE A 57 -5.21 5.89 -10.67
N SER A 58 -6.23 5.68 -11.50
CA SER A 58 -6.01 5.51 -12.93
C SER A 58 -5.49 6.76 -13.64
N ASN A 59 -5.70 7.96 -13.04
CA ASN A 59 -5.19 9.23 -13.55
C ASN A 59 -3.77 9.58 -13.11
N MET A 60 -3.19 8.86 -12.12
CA MET A 60 -1.81 9.11 -11.65
C MET A 60 -0.76 9.04 -12.76
N ARG A 61 -1.09 8.42 -13.91
CA ARG A 61 -0.23 8.38 -15.10
C ARG A 61 0.23 9.75 -15.61
N ILE A 62 -0.48 10.84 -15.25
CA ILE A 62 -0.10 12.21 -15.64
C ILE A 62 0.93 12.83 -14.69
N LEU A 63 1.16 12.24 -13.53
CA LEU A 63 2.13 12.73 -12.57
C LEU A 63 3.55 12.56 -13.12
N PRO A 64 4.44 13.53 -12.89
CA PRO A 64 5.84 13.40 -13.25
C PRO A 64 6.47 12.24 -12.46
N GLU A 65 7.53 11.68 -13.04
CA GLU A 65 8.31 10.61 -12.40
C GLU A 65 9.11 11.11 -11.20
N TYR A 66 9.56 12.37 -11.27
CA TYR A 66 10.32 13.03 -10.20
C TYR A 66 9.73 14.38 -9.84
N ILE A 67 9.65 14.66 -8.55
CA ILE A 67 9.24 15.95 -7.98
C ILE A 67 10.32 16.37 -6.97
N HIS A 68 10.92 17.55 -7.14
CA HIS A 68 12.03 18.03 -6.31
C HIS A 68 13.21 17.04 -6.20
N GLY A 69 13.47 16.27 -7.24
CA GLY A 69 14.51 15.24 -7.23
C GLY A 69 14.12 13.93 -6.55
N ILE A 70 12.91 13.83 -5.98
CA ILE A 70 12.37 12.62 -5.35
C ILE A 70 11.63 11.79 -6.40
N LYS A 71 11.98 10.52 -6.51
CA LYS A 71 11.22 9.54 -7.31
C LYS A 71 9.83 9.37 -6.71
N VAL A 72 8.78 9.47 -7.54
CA VAL A 72 7.40 9.24 -7.15
C VAL A 72 6.89 7.97 -7.80
N TRP A 73 6.69 6.91 -7.00
CA TRP A 73 5.95 5.75 -7.45
C TRP A 73 4.45 6.03 -7.38
N LYS A 74 3.75 5.66 -8.42
CA LYS A 74 2.30 5.78 -8.54
C LYS A 74 1.68 4.53 -7.98
N GLY A 75 1.16 4.62 -6.78
CA GLY A 75 0.69 3.46 -6.03
C GLY A 75 -0.69 3.63 -5.44
N ALA A 76 -1.02 2.70 -4.57
CA ALA A 76 -2.21 2.73 -3.73
C ALA A 76 -1.99 1.87 -2.50
N GLU A 77 -2.66 2.20 -1.40
CA GLU A 77 -2.92 1.26 -0.33
C GLU A 77 -4.28 0.61 -0.56
N ALA A 78 -4.27 -0.52 -1.26
CA ALA A 78 -5.47 -1.29 -1.55
C ALA A 78 -6.01 -1.97 -0.30
N ASN A 79 -7.32 -1.93 -0.08
CA ASN A 79 -7.95 -2.64 1.01
C ASN A 79 -8.13 -4.11 0.65
N ILE A 80 -7.67 -5.03 1.51
CA ILE A 80 -8.11 -6.43 1.46
C ILE A 80 -9.52 -6.44 2.02
N VAL A 81 -10.50 -6.92 1.24
CA VAL A 81 -11.93 -6.76 1.56
C VAL A 81 -12.63 -8.05 2.01
N ASP A 82 -11.95 -9.19 1.89
CA ASP A 82 -12.49 -10.49 2.33
C ASP A 82 -11.41 -11.51 2.68
N TYR A 83 -11.83 -12.65 3.20
CA TYR A 83 -10.94 -13.74 3.60
C TYR A 83 -10.33 -14.50 2.42
N GLU A 84 -10.82 -14.29 1.20
CA GLU A 84 -10.26 -14.78 -0.06
C GLU A 84 -9.15 -13.88 -0.61
N GLY A 85 -8.81 -12.79 0.10
CA GLY A 85 -7.71 -11.89 -0.22
C GLY A 85 -7.98 -10.99 -1.43
N ARG A 86 -9.26 -10.77 -1.78
CA ARG A 86 -9.60 -9.79 -2.82
C ARG A 86 -9.28 -8.38 -2.34
N ILE A 87 -8.89 -7.52 -3.28
CA ILE A 87 -8.63 -6.11 -3.04
C ILE A 87 -9.62 -5.24 -3.81
N ASP A 88 -9.77 -4.00 -3.38
CA ASP A 88 -10.77 -3.05 -3.87
C ASP A 88 -10.36 -2.22 -5.09
N LEU A 89 -9.33 -2.64 -5.80
CA LEU A 89 -8.90 -2.03 -7.06
C LEU A 89 -9.12 -3.01 -8.22
N THR A 90 -9.60 -2.48 -9.35
CA THR A 90 -9.78 -3.28 -10.57
C THR A 90 -8.45 -3.61 -11.23
N GLU A 91 -8.40 -4.71 -11.99
CA GLU A 91 -7.23 -5.10 -12.80
C GLU A 91 -6.79 -3.99 -13.77
N HIS A 92 -7.76 -3.22 -14.29
CA HIS A 92 -7.48 -2.07 -15.15
C HIS A 92 -6.66 -1.00 -14.42
N THR A 93 -7.03 -0.66 -13.20
CA THR A 93 -6.33 0.32 -12.36
C THR A 93 -4.98 -0.22 -11.90
N LEU A 94 -4.93 -1.46 -11.42
CA LEU A 94 -3.70 -2.13 -11.02
C LEU A 94 -2.66 -2.18 -12.12
N GLY A 95 -3.09 -2.35 -13.39
CA GLY A 95 -2.19 -2.34 -14.55
C GLY A 95 -1.52 -0.99 -14.83
N ARG A 96 -1.94 0.08 -14.16
CA ARG A 96 -1.44 1.45 -14.30
C ARG A 96 -0.60 1.94 -13.12
N LEU A 97 -0.57 1.16 -12.05
CA LEU A 97 0.15 1.49 -10.82
C LEU A 97 1.46 0.72 -10.74
N GLU A 98 2.42 1.31 -10.02
CA GLU A 98 3.81 0.84 -9.94
C GLU A 98 4.11 0.14 -8.60
N CYS A 99 3.45 0.56 -7.51
CA CYS A 99 3.70 -0.01 -6.18
C CYS A 99 2.39 -0.09 -5.38
N ILE A 100 1.92 -1.29 -5.11
CA ILE A 100 0.69 -1.55 -4.36
C ILE A 100 1.04 -2.08 -2.97
N VAL A 101 0.56 -1.37 -1.97
CA VAL A 101 0.46 -1.84 -0.59
C VAL A 101 -0.92 -2.48 -0.41
N ALA A 102 -1.01 -3.62 0.24
CA ALA A 102 -2.28 -4.26 0.57
C ALA A 102 -2.42 -4.38 2.09
N SER A 103 -3.52 -3.88 2.63
CA SER A 103 -3.72 -3.76 4.07
C SER A 103 -5.11 -4.19 4.52
N PHE A 104 -5.22 -4.60 5.79
CA PHE A 104 -6.51 -4.69 6.47
C PHE A 104 -6.85 -3.37 7.13
N HIS A 105 -8.10 -2.91 6.96
CA HIS A 105 -8.66 -1.76 7.65
C HIS A 105 -10.02 -2.12 8.25
N GLU A 106 -10.32 -1.65 9.46
CA GLU A 106 -11.55 -2.00 10.17
C GLU A 106 -12.84 -1.53 9.46
N GLN A 107 -12.72 -0.48 8.64
CA GLN A 107 -13.81 0.07 7.85
C GLN A 107 -14.17 -0.82 6.65
N THR A 108 -13.24 -1.65 6.17
CA THR A 108 -13.39 -2.43 4.94
C THR A 108 -13.30 -3.94 5.16
N PHE A 109 -12.74 -4.37 6.28
CA PHE A 109 -12.48 -5.78 6.57
C PHE A 109 -12.92 -6.15 7.99
N LYS A 110 -13.83 -7.12 8.08
CA LYS A 110 -14.27 -7.65 9.38
C LYS A 110 -13.19 -8.57 9.96
N ALA A 111 -12.77 -8.32 11.20
CA ALA A 111 -11.87 -9.21 11.90
C ALA A 111 -12.47 -10.62 12.05
N GLY A 112 -11.64 -11.63 11.90
CA GLY A 112 -11.99 -13.04 11.96
C GLY A 112 -11.00 -13.84 12.80
N THR A 113 -10.78 -15.11 12.43
CA THR A 113 -9.80 -15.97 13.09
C THR A 113 -8.39 -15.79 12.51
N VAL A 114 -7.39 -16.24 13.26
CA VAL A 114 -5.99 -16.31 12.77
C VAL A 114 -5.90 -17.01 11.42
N GLU A 115 -6.64 -18.12 11.25
CA GLU A 115 -6.66 -18.90 10.02
C GLU A 115 -7.24 -18.08 8.84
N GLN A 116 -8.34 -17.35 9.08
CA GLN A 116 -8.97 -16.51 8.07
C GLN A 116 -8.07 -15.36 7.63
N HIS A 117 -7.41 -14.67 8.58
CA HIS A 117 -6.46 -13.60 8.25
C HIS A 117 -5.24 -14.14 7.51
N THR A 118 -4.71 -15.29 7.95
CA THR A 118 -3.60 -15.96 7.26
C THR A 118 -3.99 -16.30 5.83
N ASN A 119 -5.18 -16.89 5.61
CA ASN A 119 -5.65 -17.19 4.27
C ASN A 119 -5.77 -15.93 3.41
N ALA A 120 -6.37 -14.86 3.95
CA ALA A 120 -6.52 -13.61 3.20
C ALA A 120 -5.17 -13.05 2.73
N TYR A 121 -4.15 -13.00 3.60
CA TYR A 121 -2.81 -12.60 3.19
C TYR A 121 -2.18 -13.55 2.17
N MET A 122 -2.31 -14.86 2.36
CA MET A 122 -1.78 -15.87 1.44
C MET A 122 -2.41 -15.77 0.05
N GLN A 123 -3.70 -15.45 -0.04
CA GLN A 123 -4.36 -15.24 -1.32
C GLN A 123 -3.99 -13.90 -1.94
N ALA A 124 -3.96 -12.81 -1.17
CA ALA A 124 -3.53 -11.50 -1.63
C ALA A 124 -2.09 -11.54 -2.21
N LEU A 125 -1.17 -12.24 -1.54
CA LEU A 125 0.21 -12.41 -2.01
C LEU A 125 0.33 -13.08 -3.39
N LYS A 126 -0.66 -13.88 -3.81
CA LYS A 126 -0.67 -14.50 -5.16
C LYS A 126 -0.91 -13.49 -6.27
N ASN A 127 -1.50 -12.33 -5.96
CA ASN A 127 -1.65 -11.26 -6.94
C ASN A 127 -0.26 -10.66 -7.23
N PRO A 128 0.26 -10.77 -8.47
CA PRO A 128 1.60 -10.28 -8.80
C PRO A 128 1.71 -8.75 -8.73
N LYS A 129 0.59 -8.03 -8.66
CA LYS A 129 0.55 -6.58 -8.55
C LYS A 129 0.70 -6.07 -7.11
N ILE A 130 0.47 -6.89 -6.10
CA ILE A 130 0.72 -6.54 -4.71
C ILE A 130 2.21 -6.68 -4.43
N HIS A 131 2.83 -5.64 -3.88
CA HIS A 131 4.26 -5.56 -3.60
C HIS A 131 4.57 -5.60 -2.10
N ILE A 132 3.70 -5.03 -1.28
CA ILE A 132 3.91 -4.83 0.15
C ILE A 132 2.64 -5.21 0.91
N LEU A 133 2.78 -5.86 2.07
CA LEU A 133 1.71 -5.97 3.07
C LEU A 133 1.88 -4.82 4.07
N GLY A 134 0.90 -3.91 4.12
CA GLY A 134 0.93 -2.73 4.98
C GLY A 134 0.60 -3.09 6.42
N HIS A 135 1.23 -2.41 7.38
CA HIS A 135 1.04 -2.48 8.85
C HIS A 135 0.53 -3.85 9.36
N SER A 136 1.09 -4.93 8.83
CA SER A 136 0.67 -6.31 9.09
C SER A 136 0.85 -6.76 10.55
N GLY A 137 1.46 -5.93 11.41
CA GLY A 137 1.58 -6.16 12.86
C GLY A 137 0.39 -5.68 13.69
N THR A 138 -0.72 -5.25 13.08
CA THR A 138 -1.88 -4.75 13.79
C THR A 138 -2.54 -5.86 14.63
N ALA A 139 -2.65 -5.65 15.94
CA ALA A 139 -3.15 -6.67 16.89
C ALA A 139 -4.60 -7.14 16.62
N GLN A 140 -5.39 -6.31 15.93
CA GLN A 140 -6.77 -6.62 15.54
C GLN A 140 -6.87 -7.76 14.53
N TYR A 141 -5.80 -8.00 13.74
CA TYR A 141 -5.76 -9.00 12.67
C TYR A 141 -4.61 -10.00 12.88
N PRO A 142 -4.64 -10.80 13.97
CA PRO A 142 -3.58 -11.77 14.21
C PRO A 142 -3.59 -12.83 13.11
N TYR A 143 -2.40 -13.23 12.64
CA TYR A 143 -2.23 -14.25 11.60
C TYR A 143 -0.98 -15.10 11.89
N ASP A 144 -0.78 -16.18 11.15
CA ASP A 144 0.45 -16.98 11.21
C ASP A 144 1.57 -16.24 10.48
N HIS A 145 2.35 -15.47 11.25
CA HIS A 145 3.46 -14.66 10.76
C HIS A 145 4.48 -15.49 9.98
N ASP A 146 4.85 -16.66 10.50
CA ASP A 146 5.86 -17.51 9.89
C ASP A 146 5.46 -17.98 8.50
N THR A 147 4.20 -18.40 8.35
CA THR A 147 3.65 -18.85 7.08
C THR A 147 3.60 -17.70 6.06
N VAL A 148 3.06 -16.55 6.45
CA VAL A 148 2.89 -15.40 5.54
C VAL A 148 4.24 -14.81 5.13
N ILE A 149 5.17 -14.60 6.09
CA ILE A 149 6.50 -14.02 5.80
C ILE A 149 7.32 -14.95 4.89
N LYS A 150 7.28 -16.26 5.11
CA LYS A 150 7.98 -17.24 4.24
C LYS A 150 7.43 -17.18 2.81
N GLU A 151 6.11 -17.09 2.65
CA GLU A 151 5.51 -17.00 1.32
C GLU A 151 5.81 -15.66 0.65
N ALA A 152 5.71 -14.54 1.36
CA ALA A 152 6.09 -13.22 0.84
C ALA A 152 7.55 -13.22 0.35
N ALA A 153 8.47 -13.74 1.16
CA ALA A 153 9.89 -13.89 0.77
C ALA A 153 10.08 -14.79 -0.46
N ARG A 154 9.33 -15.91 -0.56
CA ARG A 154 9.36 -16.81 -1.72
C ARG A 154 8.90 -16.12 -3.00
N LEU A 155 7.95 -15.19 -2.89
CA LEU A 155 7.39 -14.42 -4.00
C LEU A 155 8.17 -13.14 -4.29
N GLY A 156 9.19 -12.81 -3.51
CA GLY A 156 10.00 -11.59 -3.66
C GLY A 156 9.26 -10.31 -3.26
N LYS A 157 8.41 -10.40 -2.23
CA LYS A 157 7.59 -9.29 -1.71
C LYS A 157 8.03 -8.88 -0.32
#